data_60fbd4c805a606f951ad1080b40a09aa
#
_entry.id   60fbd4c805a606f951ad1080b40a09aa
#
_cell.length_a   1.000
_cell.length_b   1.000
_cell.length_c   1.000
_cell.angle_alpha   90.00
_cell.angle_beta   90.00
_cell.angle_gamma   90.00
#
_symmetry.space_group_name_H-M   'P 1'
#
loop_
_entity.id
_entity.type
_entity.pdbx_description
1 polymer ?
#
loop_
_entity_poly.entity_id
_entity_poly.type
_entity_poly.pdbx_seq_one_letter_code
_entity_poly.pdbx_strand_id
1 'polypeptide(L)'
;MTDTNNNLLEMRGVTKRFPGVVANNNIDLDVRYGEVHTLLGENGAGKSTLVKILFGLYQADEGEILLRGNPIDIDSPSAAIDSRVGMIHQHFMLVPTLTVCENVALGVPSDRRPFTDLENVATRISDISNEHGLTVDPWVKVEHLSVGERQRVEIIKALYRDAELLVLDEPTAVLTPKEVEDLFVILRRMADSGKGLIFISHKLREVMSLSDRITVLRDGEVVGETTPSATNRQELAQMMVGRDVRLTPDLPETKLGAKRLTLSDLTVIGDNETVAVNKVSFDIHAGEILGIAGVSGNGQRELAEAIAGLREIEPGSSIELDSSDVTLCSTHERREKGLGFIPEERIPDGAIPKADVAEYCHQYEQLIRDCGGIDIQLLGINRTGHIGLNEPGSDRATRTRMITLD
;
A
#
# COMPACT_ATOMS: atom_id res chain seq x y z
N MET A 1 34.73 15.18 7.85
CA MET A 1 34.15 15.34 9.20
C MET A 1 32.69 15.66 8.96
N THR A 2 31.85 14.65 9.00
CA THR A 2 30.41 14.81 8.89
C THR A 2 29.93 15.50 10.16
N ASP A 3 29.19 16.57 9.98
CA ASP A 3 28.60 17.38 11.07
C ASP A 3 27.60 16.50 11.85
N THR A 4 28.09 15.85 12.91
CA THR A 4 27.32 14.94 13.78
C THR A 4 26.28 15.65 14.64
N ASN A 5 26.04 16.97 14.41
CA ASN A 5 25.21 17.79 15.26
C ASN A 5 23.83 18.10 14.67
N ASN A 6 23.43 17.50 13.52
CA ASN A 6 22.15 17.77 12.86
C ASN A 6 21.23 16.55 12.77
N ASN A 7 21.61 15.40 13.34
CA ASN A 7 20.78 14.20 13.31
C ASN A 7 19.67 14.28 14.37
N LEU A 8 18.41 14.15 13.91
CA LEU A 8 17.26 14.01 14.77
C LEU A 8 17.17 12.57 15.30
N LEU A 9 17.36 11.57 14.42
CA LEU A 9 17.35 10.15 14.71
C LEU A 9 18.64 9.50 14.27
N GLU A 10 19.14 8.54 15.06
CA GLU A 10 20.16 7.59 14.66
C GLU A 10 19.78 6.20 15.19
N MET A 11 19.72 5.23 14.30
CA MET A 11 19.61 3.80 14.61
C MET A 11 20.94 3.16 14.25
N ARG A 12 21.58 2.46 15.19
CA ARG A 12 22.91 1.89 15.02
C ARG A 12 22.89 0.39 15.29
N GLY A 13 23.29 -0.39 14.30
CA GLY A 13 23.40 -1.83 14.39
C GLY A 13 22.09 -2.56 14.72
N VAL A 14 20.93 -1.99 14.36
CA VAL A 14 19.64 -2.52 14.73
C VAL A 14 19.40 -3.86 14.07
N THR A 15 19.20 -4.90 14.90
CA THR A 15 18.96 -6.26 14.45
C THR A 15 17.66 -6.79 15.04
N LYS A 16 16.85 -7.46 14.19
CA LYS A 16 15.61 -8.12 14.60
C LYS A 16 15.50 -9.49 13.98
N ARG A 17 15.29 -10.50 14.83
CA ARG A 17 15.12 -11.89 14.43
C ARG A 17 13.70 -12.38 14.81
N PHE A 18 13.10 -13.11 13.90
CA PHE A 18 11.89 -13.89 14.15
C PHE A 18 12.19 -15.37 13.92
N PRO A 19 11.36 -16.32 14.39
CA PRO A 19 11.57 -17.73 14.12
C PRO A 19 11.73 -18.01 12.62
N GLY A 20 12.94 -18.42 12.21
CA GLY A 20 13.26 -18.75 10.82
C GLY A 20 13.66 -17.59 9.90
N VAL A 21 13.61 -16.32 10.38
CA VAL A 21 13.92 -15.13 9.55
C VAL A 21 14.69 -14.09 10.35
N VAL A 22 15.73 -13.50 9.74
CA VAL A 22 16.36 -12.27 10.21
C VAL A 22 15.72 -11.11 9.42
N ALA A 23 14.81 -10.40 10.04
CA ALA A 23 14.04 -9.34 9.38
C ALA A 23 14.85 -8.04 9.22
N ASN A 24 15.74 -7.74 10.17
CA ASN A 24 16.73 -6.67 10.07
C ASN A 24 18.07 -7.20 10.59
N ASN A 25 19.14 -6.94 9.89
CA ASN A 25 20.47 -7.40 10.20
C ASN A 25 21.46 -6.23 10.21
N ASN A 26 21.84 -5.78 11.41
CA ASN A 26 22.82 -4.72 11.61
C ASN A 26 22.51 -3.44 10.80
N ILE A 27 21.28 -2.93 10.93
CA ILE A 27 20.81 -1.75 10.20
C ILE A 27 21.32 -0.48 10.86
N ASP A 28 22.00 0.34 10.08
CA ASP A 28 22.29 1.73 10.40
C ASP A 28 21.39 2.66 9.58
N LEU A 29 20.71 3.60 10.26
CA LEU A 29 19.84 4.59 9.64
C LEU A 29 19.91 5.90 10.43
N ASP A 30 20.14 7.02 9.77
CA ASP A 30 20.02 8.34 10.39
C ASP A 30 19.05 9.23 9.63
N VAL A 31 18.39 10.14 10.35
CA VAL A 31 17.48 11.14 9.80
C VAL A 31 17.83 12.50 10.40
N ARG A 32 17.93 13.52 9.55
CA ARG A 32 18.27 14.89 9.95
C ARG A 32 17.02 15.73 10.20
N TYR A 33 17.21 16.82 10.92
CA TYR A 33 16.18 17.85 11.00
C TYR A 33 15.91 18.44 9.61
N GLY A 34 14.64 18.61 9.25
CA GLY A 34 14.24 19.20 7.98
C GLY A 34 14.44 18.30 6.76
N GLU A 35 14.61 17.01 6.97
CA GLU A 35 14.89 16.02 5.92
C GLU A 35 13.68 15.12 5.64
N VAL A 36 13.44 14.83 4.37
CA VAL A 36 12.62 13.71 3.95
C VAL A 36 13.55 12.56 3.56
N HIS A 37 13.74 11.62 4.49
CA HIS A 37 14.54 10.42 4.27
C HIS A 37 13.65 9.27 3.83
N THR A 38 13.86 8.75 2.64
CA THR A 38 13.07 7.62 2.15
C THR A 38 13.72 6.29 2.45
N LEU A 39 12.93 5.39 3.02
CA LEU A 39 13.27 3.98 3.19
C LEU A 39 12.64 3.18 2.04
N LEU A 40 13.47 2.74 1.10
CA LEU A 40 13.07 2.07 -0.12
C LEU A 40 13.40 0.58 -0.05
N GLY A 41 12.59 -0.29 -0.64
CA GLY A 41 12.84 -1.74 -0.74
C GLY A 41 11.61 -2.49 -1.19
N GLU A 42 11.76 -3.75 -1.58
CA GLU A 42 10.63 -4.64 -1.89
C GLU A 42 9.84 -5.03 -0.63
N ASN A 43 8.68 -5.67 -0.83
CA ASN A 43 7.93 -6.28 0.28
C ASN A 43 8.80 -7.37 0.92
N GLY A 44 8.81 -7.43 2.25
CA GLY A 44 9.68 -8.35 2.99
C GLY A 44 11.13 -7.88 3.18
N ALA A 45 11.53 -6.71 2.63
CA ALA A 45 12.90 -6.17 2.79
C ALA A 45 13.26 -5.72 4.22
N GLY A 46 12.31 -5.75 5.17
CA GLY A 46 12.54 -5.36 6.57
C GLY A 46 12.10 -3.93 6.93
N LYS A 47 11.57 -3.14 5.99
CA LYS A 47 11.17 -1.73 6.21
C LYS A 47 10.16 -1.57 7.35
N SER A 48 9.00 -2.28 7.24
CA SER A 48 7.94 -2.21 8.26
C SER A 48 8.39 -2.75 9.61
N THR A 49 9.30 -3.72 9.65
CA THR A 49 9.89 -4.21 10.91
C THR A 49 10.74 -3.13 11.56
N LEU A 50 11.60 -2.45 10.79
CA LEU A 50 12.47 -1.38 11.31
C LEU A 50 11.66 -0.23 11.91
N VAL A 51 10.60 0.23 11.22
CA VAL A 51 9.76 1.31 11.75
C VAL A 51 8.87 0.86 12.91
N LYS A 52 8.44 -0.39 12.96
CA LYS A 52 7.74 -0.96 14.13
C LYS A 52 8.64 -1.03 15.36
N ILE A 53 9.96 -1.21 15.19
CA ILE A 53 10.93 -1.09 16.28
C ILE A 53 11.01 0.37 16.74
N LEU A 54 11.16 1.31 15.80
CA LEU A 54 11.21 2.75 16.12
C LEU A 54 9.93 3.24 16.80
N PHE A 55 8.79 2.63 16.55
CA PHE A 55 7.51 2.98 17.17
C PHE A 55 7.17 2.12 18.40
N GLY A 56 8.08 1.25 18.85
CA GLY A 56 7.90 0.45 20.09
C GLY A 56 6.89 -0.70 19.98
N LEU A 57 6.52 -1.10 18.75
CA LEU A 57 5.69 -2.28 18.51
C LEU A 57 6.50 -3.57 18.55
N TYR A 58 7.78 -3.49 18.24
CA TYR A 58 8.77 -4.56 18.39
C TYR A 58 9.99 -4.04 19.14
N GLN A 59 10.65 -4.93 19.89
CA GLN A 59 11.94 -4.65 20.51
C GLN A 59 13.06 -5.11 19.57
N ALA A 60 14.10 -4.31 19.40
CA ALA A 60 15.33 -4.76 18.76
C ALA A 60 16.00 -5.86 19.59
N ASP A 61 16.62 -6.84 18.92
CA ASP A 61 17.40 -7.87 19.62
C ASP A 61 18.84 -7.39 19.89
N GLU A 62 19.34 -6.49 19.01
CA GLU A 62 20.67 -5.84 19.10
C GLU A 62 20.59 -4.42 18.53
N GLY A 63 21.55 -3.59 18.90
CA GLY A 63 21.67 -2.20 18.42
C GLY A 63 21.13 -1.17 19.41
N GLU A 64 21.22 0.09 19.03
CA GLU A 64 20.75 1.22 19.83
C GLU A 64 20.01 2.26 18.98
N ILE A 65 19.10 3.01 19.61
CA ILE A 65 18.37 4.12 19.00
C ILE A 65 18.72 5.38 19.76
N LEU A 66 19.17 6.40 19.05
CA LEU A 66 19.42 7.72 19.61
C LEU A 66 18.43 8.72 18.99
N LEU A 67 17.83 9.55 19.82
CA LEU A 67 17.00 10.67 19.39
C LEU A 67 17.61 11.95 19.94
N ARG A 68 17.85 12.94 19.06
CA ARG A 68 18.54 14.19 19.43
C ARG A 68 19.91 13.92 20.10
N GLY A 69 20.61 12.90 19.64
CA GLY A 69 21.90 12.47 20.16
C GLY A 69 21.89 11.73 21.50
N ASN A 70 20.70 11.52 22.10
CA ASN A 70 20.56 10.79 23.37
C ASN A 70 20.02 9.38 23.13
N PRO A 71 20.60 8.34 23.72
CA PRO A 71 20.06 7.00 23.68
C PRO A 71 18.66 6.99 24.28
N ILE A 72 17.72 6.33 23.61
CA ILE A 72 16.35 6.15 24.07
C ILE A 72 15.96 4.67 24.01
N ASP A 73 15.14 4.27 24.97
CA ASP A 73 14.49 2.96 24.97
C ASP A 73 13.01 3.15 24.64
N ILE A 74 12.60 2.63 23.49
CA ILE A 74 11.22 2.71 23.04
C ILE A 74 10.59 1.31 23.18
N ASP A 75 9.99 1.06 24.34
CA ASP A 75 9.39 -0.22 24.70
C ASP A 75 7.89 -0.30 24.35
N SER A 76 7.29 0.80 23.95
CA SER A 76 5.85 0.90 23.65
C SER A 76 5.55 2.06 22.71
N PRO A 77 4.40 2.03 21.99
CA PRO A 77 3.93 3.18 21.22
C PRO A 77 3.74 4.46 22.05
N SER A 78 3.41 4.32 23.34
CA SER A 78 3.32 5.48 24.25
C SER A 78 4.68 6.14 24.43
N ALA A 79 5.74 5.34 24.67
CA ALA A 79 7.11 5.85 24.81
C ALA A 79 7.61 6.53 23.51
N ALA A 80 7.23 6.00 22.33
CA ALA A 80 7.52 6.64 21.05
C ALA A 80 6.85 8.02 20.94
N ILE A 81 5.54 8.09 21.26
CA ILE A 81 4.78 9.35 21.24
C ILE A 81 5.35 10.36 22.25
N ASP A 82 5.66 9.94 23.47
CA ASP A 82 6.26 10.79 24.51
C ASP A 82 7.66 11.30 24.08
N SER A 83 8.35 10.52 23.25
CA SER A 83 9.62 10.90 22.62
C SER A 83 9.44 11.79 21.38
N ARG A 84 8.20 12.16 21.04
CA ARG A 84 7.80 12.96 19.85
C ARG A 84 8.04 12.26 18.52
N VAL A 85 7.93 10.94 18.52
CA VAL A 85 7.88 10.12 17.29
C VAL A 85 6.43 9.85 16.94
N GLY A 86 5.98 10.27 15.78
CA GLY A 86 4.65 10.01 15.23
C GLY A 86 4.71 8.96 14.11
N MET A 87 3.71 8.10 14.02
CA MET A 87 3.60 7.12 12.94
C MET A 87 2.24 7.23 12.25
N ILE A 88 2.28 7.29 10.94
CA ILE A 88 1.11 7.24 10.06
C ILE A 88 1.14 5.87 9.38
N HIS A 89 0.17 5.04 9.73
CA HIS A 89 0.08 3.66 9.27
C HIS A 89 -0.48 3.57 7.86
N GLN A 90 -0.19 2.48 7.16
CA GLN A 90 -0.74 2.15 5.85
C GLN A 90 -2.28 2.07 5.85
N HIS A 91 -2.86 1.58 6.96
CA HIS A 91 -4.31 1.58 7.19
C HIS A 91 -4.67 2.65 8.22
N PHE A 92 -5.71 3.42 7.95
CA PHE A 92 -6.14 4.49 8.86
C PHE A 92 -6.55 3.95 10.23
N MET A 93 -5.94 4.50 11.28
CA MET A 93 -6.26 4.18 12.67
C MET A 93 -7.27 5.20 13.23
N LEU A 94 -8.35 5.42 12.47
CA LEU A 94 -9.43 6.36 12.81
C LEU A 94 -10.72 5.59 13.12
N VAL A 95 -11.47 6.09 14.09
CA VAL A 95 -12.80 5.56 14.43
C VAL A 95 -13.84 6.25 13.54
N PRO A 96 -14.51 5.54 12.62
CA PRO A 96 -15.38 6.15 11.60
C PRO A 96 -16.54 6.96 12.16
N THR A 97 -17.13 6.50 13.27
CA THR A 97 -18.31 7.09 13.90
C THR A 97 -18.03 8.35 14.71
N LEU A 98 -16.77 8.61 15.03
CA LEU A 98 -16.34 9.79 15.76
C LEU A 98 -16.01 10.95 14.80
N THR A 99 -16.11 12.17 15.31
CA THR A 99 -15.66 13.37 14.61
C THR A 99 -14.14 13.45 14.55
N VAL A 100 -13.60 14.34 13.72
CA VAL A 100 -12.16 14.57 13.62
C VAL A 100 -11.58 14.98 14.99
N CYS A 101 -12.20 15.95 15.69
CA CYS A 101 -11.72 16.40 16.99
C CYS A 101 -11.79 15.31 18.06
N GLU A 102 -12.81 14.46 18.06
CA GLU A 102 -12.88 13.30 18.95
C GLU A 102 -11.76 12.29 18.65
N ASN A 103 -11.51 11.98 17.37
CA ASN A 103 -10.40 11.09 16.98
C ASN A 103 -9.03 11.63 17.39
N VAL A 104 -8.78 12.94 17.24
CA VAL A 104 -7.52 13.57 17.65
C VAL A 104 -7.37 13.57 19.17
N ALA A 105 -8.47 13.78 19.91
CA ALA A 105 -8.47 13.80 21.36
C ALA A 105 -8.30 12.43 22.02
N LEU A 106 -8.49 11.32 21.29
CA LEU A 106 -8.35 9.98 21.84
C LEU A 106 -6.95 9.77 22.44
N GLY A 107 -6.93 9.42 23.74
CA GLY A 107 -5.70 9.13 24.47
C GLY A 107 -4.87 10.38 24.85
N VAL A 108 -5.39 11.58 24.60
CA VAL A 108 -4.75 12.83 25.04
C VAL A 108 -5.31 13.25 26.41
N PRO A 109 -4.45 13.58 27.40
CA PRO A 109 -4.92 14.11 28.67
C PRO A 109 -5.70 15.43 28.48
N SER A 110 -6.82 15.57 29.20
CA SER A 110 -7.64 16.79 29.20
C SER A 110 -7.54 17.52 30.55
N ASP A 111 -7.46 18.83 30.52
CA ASP A 111 -7.47 19.69 31.71
C ASP A 111 -8.87 19.75 32.37
N ARG A 112 -9.92 19.36 31.64
CA ARG A 112 -11.32 19.30 32.10
C ARG A 112 -11.77 17.92 32.58
N ARG A 113 -10.89 17.12 33.16
CA ARG A 113 -11.27 15.77 33.65
C ARG A 113 -12.53 15.81 34.52
N PRO A 114 -13.52 14.89 34.32
CA PRO A 114 -13.50 13.72 33.44
C PRO A 114 -13.89 13.97 31.98
N PHE A 115 -14.13 15.21 31.56
CA PHE A 115 -14.58 15.57 30.22
C PHE A 115 -13.41 16.02 29.34
N THR A 116 -13.54 15.79 28.03
CA THR A 116 -12.60 16.32 27.04
C THR A 116 -13.06 17.70 26.58
N ASP A 117 -12.14 18.66 26.50
CA ASP A 117 -12.41 20.01 25.98
C ASP A 117 -12.28 20.01 24.44
N LEU A 118 -13.34 19.58 23.75
CA LEU A 118 -13.34 19.44 22.28
C LEU A 118 -13.21 20.79 21.56
N GLU A 119 -13.67 21.89 22.16
CA GLU A 119 -13.52 23.26 21.58
C GLU A 119 -12.03 23.66 21.51
N ASN A 120 -11.27 23.39 22.57
CA ASN A 120 -9.84 23.64 22.59
C ASN A 120 -9.10 22.72 21.58
N VAL A 121 -9.52 21.45 21.49
CA VAL A 121 -8.99 20.50 20.50
C VAL A 121 -9.26 21.00 19.08
N ALA A 122 -10.49 21.43 18.79
CA ALA A 122 -10.87 21.92 17.47
C ALA A 122 -10.09 23.20 17.08
N THR A 123 -9.87 24.10 18.05
CA THR A 123 -9.06 25.30 17.85
C THR A 123 -7.63 24.93 17.47
N ARG A 124 -6.99 24.04 18.24
CA ARG A 124 -5.61 23.60 17.95
C ARG A 124 -5.50 22.84 16.63
N ILE A 125 -6.52 22.03 16.25
CA ILE A 125 -6.60 21.41 14.91
C ILE A 125 -6.60 22.49 13.82
N SER A 126 -7.38 23.56 14.00
CA SER A 126 -7.46 24.66 13.05
C SER A 126 -6.12 25.39 12.90
N ASP A 127 -5.41 25.60 14.00
CA ASP A 127 -4.07 26.21 13.99
C ASP A 127 -3.06 25.34 13.21
N ILE A 128 -2.99 24.04 13.50
CA ILE A 128 -2.15 23.07 12.78
C ILE A 128 -2.53 23.01 11.30
N SER A 129 -3.83 23.01 11.00
CA SER A 129 -4.35 23.00 9.64
C SER A 129 -3.89 24.22 8.84
N ASN A 130 -3.93 25.40 9.44
CA ASN A 130 -3.50 26.65 8.80
C ASN A 130 -1.97 26.70 8.61
N GLU A 131 -1.21 26.25 9.61
CA GLU A 131 0.25 26.24 9.56
C GLU A 131 0.79 25.33 8.45
N HIS A 132 0.23 24.11 8.31
CA HIS A 132 0.74 23.11 7.38
C HIS A 132 -0.11 22.93 6.10
N GLY A 133 -1.23 23.64 5.98
CA GLY A 133 -2.13 23.51 4.82
C GLY A 133 -2.96 22.22 4.82
N LEU A 134 -3.27 21.70 6.01
CA LEU A 134 -4.02 20.45 6.22
C LEU A 134 -5.52 20.73 6.40
N THR A 135 -6.18 21.32 5.41
CA THR A 135 -7.60 21.73 5.54
C THR A 135 -8.50 20.53 5.87
N VAL A 136 -9.16 20.60 7.04
CA VAL A 136 -10.14 19.62 7.51
C VAL A 136 -11.13 20.33 8.46
N ASP A 137 -12.40 19.91 8.44
CA ASP A 137 -13.39 20.37 9.41
C ASP A 137 -13.33 19.51 10.67
N PRO A 138 -13.01 20.08 11.86
CA PRO A 138 -12.91 19.32 13.10
C PRO A 138 -14.18 18.60 13.54
N TRP A 139 -15.35 19.07 13.11
CA TRP A 139 -16.65 18.59 13.57
C TRP A 139 -17.30 17.54 12.66
N VAL A 140 -16.73 17.29 11.49
CA VAL A 140 -17.22 16.25 10.57
C VAL A 140 -16.81 14.87 11.09
N LYS A 141 -17.72 13.90 10.97
CA LYS A 141 -17.42 12.51 11.26
C LYS A 141 -16.48 11.91 10.22
N VAL A 142 -15.57 11.06 10.66
CA VAL A 142 -14.55 10.43 9.80
C VAL A 142 -15.18 9.57 8.69
N GLU A 143 -16.33 8.95 8.92
CA GLU A 143 -17.06 8.18 7.90
C GLU A 143 -17.46 9.00 6.66
N HIS A 144 -17.64 10.33 6.82
CA HIS A 144 -17.99 11.24 5.72
C HIS A 144 -16.79 11.85 5.00
N LEU A 145 -15.57 11.57 5.47
CA LEU A 145 -14.35 12.09 4.88
C LEU A 145 -13.90 11.23 3.68
N SER A 146 -13.41 11.89 2.65
CA SER A 146 -12.65 11.25 1.57
C SER A 146 -11.36 10.61 2.10
N VAL A 147 -10.75 9.73 1.30
CA VAL A 147 -9.50 9.07 1.64
C VAL A 147 -8.37 10.09 1.90
N GLY A 148 -8.26 11.11 1.06
CA GLY A 148 -7.26 12.18 1.23
C GLY A 148 -7.49 13.03 2.49
N GLU A 149 -8.75 13.26 2.89
CA GLU A 149 -9.07 13.94 4.14
C GLU A 149 -8.72 13.09 5.35
N ARG A 150 -9.01 11.78 5.33
CA ARG A 150 -8.60 10.83 6.39
C ARG A 150 -7.08 10.82 6.56
N GLN A 151 -6.32 10.87 5.46
CA GLN A 151 -4.87 10.97 5.50
C GLN A 151 -4.42 12.26 6.21
N ARG A 152 -5.05 13.40 5.92
CA ARG A 152 -4.78 14.67 6.61
C ARG A 152 -5.09 14.59 8.10
N VAL A 153 -6.17 13.92 8.50
CA VAL A 153 -6.52 13.71 9.92
C VAL A 153 -5.45 12.90 10.65
N GLU A 154 -4.90 11.84 10.05
CA GLU A 154 -3.80 11.06 10.66
C GLU A 154 -2.54 11.93 10.86
N ILE A 155 -2.21 12.78 9.89
CA ILE A 155 -1.09 13.72 10.03
C ILE A 155 -1.37 14.73 11.15
N ILE A 156 -2.57 15.34 11.18
CA ILE A 156 -2.96 16.27 12.24
C ILE A 156 -2.87 15.61 13.61
N LYS A 157 -3.33 14.37 13.75
CA LYS A 157 -3.27 13.59 14.99
C LYS A 157 -1.84 13.41 15.50
N ALA A 158 -0.87 13.17 14.61
CA ALA A 158 0.54 13.08 14.96
C ALA A 158 1.10 14.46 15.36
N LEU A 159 0.78 15.53 14.60
CA LEU A 159 1.21 16.89 14.86
C LEU A 159 0.61 17.46 16.15
N TYR A 160 -0.64 17.12 16.46
CA TYR A 160 -1.31 17.52 17.69
C TYR A 160 -0.57 17.02 18.94
N ARG A 161 0.17 15.92 18.82
CA ARG A 161 1.04 15.33 19.85
C ARG A 161 2.49 15.84 19.77
N ASP A 162 2.71 16.97 19.09
CA ASP A 162 4.02 17.63 18.93
C ASP A 162 5.11 16.72 18.30
N ALA A 163 4.74 15.83 17.38
CA ALA A 163 5.71 14.98 16.70
C ALA A 163 6.78 15.81 15.98
N GLU A 164 8.05 15.48 16.24
CA GLU A 164 9.24 16.06 15.59
C GLU A 164 9.76 15.14 14.48
N LEU A 165 9.65 13.82 14.70
CA LEU A 165 9.93 12.78 13.71
C LEU A 165 8.62 12.12 13.30
N LEU A 166 8.34 12.08 12.01
CA LEU A 166 7.16 11.44 11.44
C LEU A 166 7.56 10.28 10.55
N VAL A 167 7.01 9.11 10.84
CA VAL A 167 7.14 7.92 10.01
C VAL A 167 5.86 7.75 9.21
N LEU A 168 5.98 7.67 7.90
CA LEU A 168 4.86 7.48 6.97
C LEU A 168 5.03 6.14 6.26
N ASP A 169 4.22 5.15 6.63
CA ASP A 169 4.26 3.81 6.05
C ASP A 169 3.29 3.72 4.86
N GLU A 170 3.84 3.75 3.64
CA GLU A 170 3.11 3.73 2.36
C GLU A 170 1.90 4.71 2.29
N PRO A 171 2.07 5.99 2.63
CA PRO A 171 0.95 6.91 2.83
C PRO A 171 0.17 7.23 1.54
N THR A 172 0.68 6.83 0.38
CA THR A 172 0.10 7.09 -0.93
C THR A 172 -0.63 5.88 -1.53
N ALA A 173 -0.74 4.78 -0.77
CA ALA A 173 -1.25 3.51 -1.29
C ALA A 173 -2.68 3.61 -1.83
N VAL A 174 -3.52 4.44 -1.23
CA VAL A 174 -4.94 4.58 -1.55
C VAL A 174 -5.32 5.95 -2.15
N LEU A 175 -4.33 6.83 -2.37
CA LEU A 175 -4.54 8.18 -2.86
C LEU A 175 -4.59 8.25 -4.39
N THR A 176 -5.38 9.16 -4.91
CA THR A 176 -5.33 9.55 -6.32
C THR A 176 -4.04 10.32 -6.64
N PRO A 177 -3.60 10.39 -7.91
CA PRO A 177 -2.39 11.14 -8.28
C PRO A 177 -2.38 12.59 -7.79
N LYS A 178 -3.52 13.28 -7.85
CA LYS A 178 -3.64 14.66 -7.37
C LYS A 178 -3.48 14.75 -5.85
N GLU A 179 -4.12 13.84 -5.10
CA GLU A 179 -3.98 13.80 -3.64
C GLU A 179 -2.53 13.48 -3.22
N VAL A 180 -1.79 12.68 -4.02
CA VAL A 180 -0.36 12.44 -3.79
C VAL A 180 0.45 13.73 -3.95
N GLU A 181 0.19 14.52 -5.00
CA GLU A 181 0.86 15.82 -5.21
C GLU A 181 0.57 16.77 -4.04
N ASP A 182 -0.69 16.87 -3.62
CA ASP A 182 -1.11 17.70 -2.48
C ASP A 182 -0.41 17.24 -1.18
N LEU A 183 -0.34 15.92 -0.95
CA LEU A 183 0.37 15.36 0.20
C LEU A 183 1.86 15.72 0.17
N PHE A 184 2.52 15.65 -0.97
CA PHE A 184 3.95 15.97 -1.10
C PHE A 184 4.24 17.44 -0.77
N VAL A 185 3.35 18.35 -1.18
CA VAL A 185 3.45 19.76 -0.78
C VAL A 185 3.38 19.92 0.74
N ILE A 186 2.49 19.19 1.40
CA ILE A 186 2.34 19.21 2.86
C ILE A 186 3.60 18.65 3.53
N LEU A 187 4.09 17.48 3.10
CA LEU A 187 5.28 16.83 3.67
C LEU A 187 6.52 17.71 3.51
N ARG A 188 6.67 18.38 2.36
CA ARG A 188 7.78 19.31 2.14
C ARG A 188 7.70 20.51 3.10
N ARG A 189 6.52 21.11 3.28
CA ARG A 189 6.34 22.21 4.26
C ARG A 189 6.68 21.76 5.68
N MET A 190 6.35 20.54 6.06
CA MET A 190 6.70 19.98 7.37
C MET A 190 8.22 19.81 7.51
N ALA A 191 8.90 19.32 6.49
CA ALA A 191 10.36 19.24 6.48
C ALA A 191 10.97 20.66 6.57
N ASP A 192 10.50 21.60 5.76
CA ASP A 192 10.97 23.00 5.78
C ASP A 192 10.75 23.69 7.15
N SER A 193 9.76 23.23 7.93
CA SER A 193 9.55 23.67 9.32
C SER A 193 10.46 22.98 10.35
N GLY A 194 11.40 22.14 9.88
CA GLY A 194 12.42 21.48 10.71
C GLY A 194 12.05 20.07 11.19
N LYS A 195 10.91 19.50 10.79
CA LYS A 195 10.56 18.11 11.16
C LYS A 195 11.34 17.11 10.34
N GLY A 196 11.77 16.00 10.97
CA GLY A 196 12.33 14.84 10.26
C GLY A 196 11.22 13.92 9.76
N LEU A 197 11.32 13.46 8.53
CA LEU A 197 10.34 12.58 7.92
C LEU A 197 11.01 11.29 7.44
N ILE A 198 10.47 10.14 7.84
CA ILE A 198 10.79 8.83 7.24
C ILE A 198 9.63 8.47 6.31
N PHE A 199 9.89 8.45 5.02
CA PHE A 199 8.90 8.13 3.99
C PHE A 199 9.16 6.72 3.46
N ILE A 200 8.24 5.79 3.72
CA ILE A 200 8.33 4.42 3.20
C ILE A 200 7.50 4.33 1.94
N SER A 201 8.14 3.94 0.86
CA SER A 201 7.47 3.69 -0.42
C SER A 201 8.27 2.68 -1.24
N HIS A 202 7.58 1.96 -2.12
CA HIS A 202 8.18 1.13 -3.17
C HIS A 202 7.97 1.77 -4.56
N LYS A 203 7.34 2.95 -4.65
CA LYS A 203 7.04 3.65 -5.89
C LYS A 203 8.16 4.62 -6.26
N LEU A 204 9.03 4.20 -7.16
CA LEU A 204 10.24 4.94 -7.55
C LEU A 204 9.98 6.40 -8.01
N ARG A 205 8.80 6.68 -8.60
CA ARG A 205 8.44 8.05 -8.99
C ARG A 205 8.26 8.96 -7.79
N GLU A 206 7.60 8.47 -6.75
CA GLU A 206 7.35 9.20 -5.51
C GLU A 206 8.66 9.49 -4.79
N VAL A 207 9.50 8.47 -4.67
CA VAL A 207 10.83 8.55 -4.06
C VAL A 207 11.68 9.60 -4.76
N MET A 208 11.78 9.56 -6.09
CA MET A 208 12.56 10.53 -6.87
C MET A 208 12.05 11.98 -6.77
N SER A 209 10.76 12.19 -6.46
CA SER A 209 10.16 13.53 -6.42
C SER A 209 10.14 14.15 -5.03
N LEU A 210 10.14 13.35 -3.97
CA LEU A 210 9.96 13.85 -2.59
C LEU A 210 11.23 13.80 -1.75
N SER A 211 12.09 12.80 -1.95
CA SER A 211 13.20 12.48 -1.03
C SER A 211 14.36 13.47 -1.12
N ASP A 212 15.00 13.71 0.02
CA ASP A 212 16.34 14.33 0.09
C ASP A 212 17.42 13.26 0.08
N ARG A 213 17.24 12.16 0.85
CA ARG A 213 18.09 10.97 0.85
C ARG A 213 17.24 9.71 0.75
N ILE A 214 17.85 8.65 0.24
CA ILE A 214 17.22 7.37 0.00
C ILE A 214 18.12 6.28 0.54
N THR A 215 17.63 5.51 1.50
CA THR A 215 18.26 4.26 1.96
C THR A 215 17.50 3.08 1.36
N VAL A 216 18.22 2.19 0.71
CA VAL A 216 17.62 0.99 0.08
C VAL A 216 17.86 -0.21 0.96
N LEU A 217 16.76 -0.86 1.38
CA LEU A 217 16.79 -2.13 2.10
C LEU A 217 16.50 -3.29 1.14
N ARG A 218 17.22 -4.38 1.34
CA ARG A 218 16.97 -5.68 0.69
C ARG A 218 17.39 -6.80 1.62
N ASP A 219 16.56 -7.83 1.76
CA ASP A 219 16.84 -9.02 2.58
C ASP A 219 17.24 -8.70 4.03
N GLY A 220 16.66 -7.63 4.61
CA GLY A 220 16.95 -7.19 5.97
C GLY A 220 18.25 -6.40 6.13
N GLU A 221 18.92 -5.98 5.07
CA GLU A 221 20.17 -5.23 5.10
C GLU A 221 20.08 -3.93 4.30
N VAL A 222 20.89 -2.93 4.67
CA VAL A 222 21.09 -1.72 3.87
C VAL A 222 22.04 -2.06 2.71
N VAL A 223 21.52 -2.02 1.48
CA VAL A 223 22.31 -2.31 0.27
C VAL A 223 22.86 -1.06 -0.40
N GLY A 224 22.40 0.11 -0.01
CA GLY A 224 22.94 1.38 -0.50
C GLY A 224 22.19 2.59 0.05
N GLU A 225 22.89 3.72 0.02
CA GLU A 225 22.35 5.04 0.31
C GLU A 225 22.69 5.98 -0.84
N THR A 226 21.74 6.83 -1.22
CA THR A 226 21.89 7.75 -2.37
C THR A 226 20.99 8.97 -2.23
N THR A 227 21.05 9.88 -3.19
CA THR A 227 20.15 11.02 -3.33
C THR A 227 19.47 10.98 -4.69
N PRO A 228 18.27 11.61 -4.88
CA PRO A 228 17.61 11.65 -6.18
C PRO A 228 18.48 12.24 -7.30
N SER A 229 19.40 13.17 -6.96
CA SER A 229 20.32 13.79 -7.92
C SER A 229 21.48 12.89 -8.36
N ALA A 230 21.82 11.88 -7.56
CA ALA A 230 22.95 10.97 -7.79
C ALA A 230 22.56 9.61 -8.34
N THR A 231 21.25 9.38 -8.58
CA THR A 231 20.72 8.09 -9.04
C THR A 231 19.58 8.26 -10.04
N ASN A 232 19.09 7.16 -10.56
CA ASN A 232 17.92 7.11 -11.42
C ASN A 232 17.02 5.91 -11.06
N ARG A 233 15.79 5.88 -11.62
CA ARG A 233 14.81 4.84 -11.31
C ARG A 233 15.29 3.42 -11.62
N GLN A 234 16.13 3.24 -12.64
CA GLN A 234 16.64 1.93 -13.02
C GLN A 234 17.68 1.42 -12.01
N GLU A 235 18.57 2.29 -11.58
CA GLU A 235 19.56 1.97 -10.52
C GLU A 235 18.88 1.64 -9.20
N LEU A 236 17.88 2.44 -8.79
CA LEU A 236 17.11 2.14 -7.58
C LEU A 236 16.38 0.80 -7.68
N ALA A 237 15.75 0.50 -8.82
CA ALA A 237 15.13 -0.80 -9.06
C ALA A 237 16.14 -1.95 -8.97
N GLN A 238 17.34 -1.76 -9.54
CA GLN A 238 18.41 -2.76 -9.47
C GLN A 238 18.91 -2.97 -8.04
N MET A 239 19.07 -1.91 -7.24
CA MET A 239 19.42 -2.03 -5.82
C MET A 239 18.35 -2.79 -5.05
N MET A 240 17.07 -2.48 -5.27
CA MET A 240 15.93 -3.14 -4.60
C MET A 240 15.87 -4.64 -4.88
N VAL A 241 15.98 -5.02 -6.17
CA VAL A 241 15.76 -6.41 -6.63
C VAL A 241 17.07 -7.22 -6.63
N GLY A 242 18.24 -6.57 -6.67
CA GLY A 242 19.56 -7.23 -6.68
C GLY A 242 19.95 -7.89 -8.01
N ARG A 243 19.19 -7.67 -9.07
CA ARG A 243 19.46 -8.16 -10.43
C ARG A 243 19.08 -7.09 -11.46
N ASP A 244 19.55 -7.22 -12.69
CA ASP A 244 19.13 -6.33 -13.76
C ASP A 244 17.63 -6.39 -13.97
N VAL A 245 16.95 -5.28 -13.70
CA VAL A 245 15.51 -5.12 -13.91
C VAL A 245 15.30 -4.33 -15.20
N ARG A 246 14.74 -4.96 -16.21
CA ARG A 246 14.25 -4.24 -17.38
C ARG A 246 12.89 -3.64 -17.02
N LEU A 247 12.82 -2.32 -16.85
CA LEU A 247 11.57 -1.59 -16.59
C LEU A 247 10.61 -1.62 -17.78
N THR A 248 11.10 -1.93 -18.96
CA THR A 248 10.33 -2.17 -20.18
C THR A 248 10.63 -3.58 -20.67
N PRO A 249 9.72 -4.55 -20.51
CA PRO A 249 9.91 -5.87 -21.08
C PRO A 249 9.85 -5.79 -22.60
N ASP A 250 10.75 -6.51 -23.28
CA ASP A 250 10.62 -6.78 -24.71
C ASP A 250 9.39 -7.68 -24.92
N LEU A 251 8.27 -7.09 -25.26
CA LEU A 251 7.05 -7.84 -25.57
C LEU A 251 7.19 -8.42 -26.98
N PRO A 252 7.13 -9.76 -27.15
CA PRO A 252 7.06 -10.37 -28.46
C PRO A 252 5.78 -9.90 -29.16
N GLU A 253 5.84 -9.68 -30.49
CA GLU A 253 4.64 -9.46 -31.30
C GLU A 253 3.69 -10.65 -31.13
N THR A 254 2.55 -10.41 -30.48
CA THR A 254 1.52 -11.42 -30.29
C THR A 254 0.57 -11.38 -31.49
N LYS A 255 0.39 -12.51 -32.17
CA LYS A 255 -0.67 -12.66 -33.16
C LYS A 255 -1.97 -12.91 -32.41
N LEU A 256 -2.95 -12.03 -32.60
CA LEU A 256 -4.28 -12.20 -32.06
C LEU A 256 -4.93 -13.46 -32.67
N GLY A 257 -5.43 -14.33 -31.80
CA GLY A 257 -6.17 -15.53 -32.19
C GLY A 257 -7.68 -15.30 -32.31
N ALA A 258 -8.47 -16.35 -32.13
CA ALA A 258 -9.93 -16.27 -32.14
C ALA A 258 -10.44 -15.43 -30.95
N LYS A 259 -11.65 -14.88 -31.08
CA LYS A 259 -12.32 -14.19 -29.95
C LYS A 259 -12.64 -15.21 -28.85
N ARG A 260 -12.33 -14.87 -27.62
CA ARG A 260 -12.56 -15.70 -26.43
C ARG A 260 -13.65 -15.11 -25.53
N LEU A 261 -13.69 -13.79 -25.39
CA LEU A 261 -14.73 -13.11 -24.62
C LEU A 261 -15.30 -11.98 -25.50
N THR A 262 -16.62 -11.86 -25.53
CA THR A 262 -17.34 -10.72 -26.11
C THR A 262 -18.31 -10.17 -25.08
N LEU A 263 -18.22 -8.87 -24.81
CA LEU A 263 -19.21 -8.13 -24.04
C LEU A 263 -19.97 -7.20 -24.98
N SER A 264 -21.28 -7.16 -24.84
CA SER A 264 -22.14 -6.23 -25.61
C SER A 264 -23.08 -5.48 -24.66
N ASP A 265 -23.00 -4.17 -24.70
CA ASP A 265 -23.82 -3.22 -23.93
C ASP A 265 -23.94 -3.57 -22.44
N LEU A 266 -22.87 -4.11 -21.84
CA LEU A 266 -22.87 -4.55 -20.45
C LEU A 266 -23.16 -3.38 -19.51
N THR A 267 -24.25 -3.47 -18.79
CA THR A 267 -24.69 -2.51 -17.78
C THR A 267 -24.82 -3.20 -16.43
N VAL A 268 -24.22 -2.60 -15.39
CA VAL A 268 -24.18 -3.18 -14.03
C VAL A 268 -24.55 -2.10 -13.01
N ILE A 269 -25.42 -2.45 -12.07
CA ILE A 269 -25.76 -1.60 -10.93
C ILE A 269 -24.78 -1.86 -9.79
N GLY A 270 -24.22 -0.80 -9.24
CA GLY A 270 -23.32 -0.83 -8.10
C GLY A 270 -24.02 -0.99 -6.75
N ASP A 271 -23.23 -1.15 -5.68
CA ASP A 271 -23.75 -1.37 -4.32
C ASP A 271 -24.60 -0.18 -3.79
N ASN A 272 -24.43 1.01 -4.38
CA ASN A 272 -25.16 2.23 -4.02
C ASN A 272 -26.43 2.45 -4.90
N GLU A 273 -26.93 1.41 -5.56
CA GLU A 273 -28.07 1.49 -6.51
C GLU A 273 -27.85 2.47 -7.67
N THR A 274 -26.59 2.84 -7.95
CA THR A 274 -26.22 3.67 -9.10
C THR A 274 -25.61 2.82 -10.20
N VAL A 275 -25.69 3.29 -11.45
CA VAL A 275 -25.06 2.60 -12.59
C VAL A 275 -23.54 2.69 -12.44
N ALA A 276 -22.89 1.56 -12.12
CA ALA A 276 -21.44 1.46 -11.98
C ALA A 276 -20.74 1.16 -13.31
N VAL A 277 -21.38 0.36 -14.18
CA VAL A 277 -20.92 0.05 -15.54
C VAL A 277 -22.04 0.41 -16.51
N ASN A 278 -21.77 1.23 -17.50
CA ASN A 278 -22.79 1.73 -18.42
C ASN A 278 -22.46 1.37 -19.88
N LYS A 279 -23.16 0.37 -20.42
CA LYS A 279 -23.10 -0.08 -21.82
C LYS A 279 -21.67 -0.32 -22.34
N VAL A 280 -20.87 -1.03 -21.54
CA VAL A 280 -19.49 -1.39 -21.91
C VAL A 280 -19.52 -2.55 -22.91
N SER A 281 -18.81 -2.36 -24.02
CA SER A 281 -18.66 -3.37 -25.07
C SER A 281 -17.19 -3.50 -25.46
N PHE A 282 -16.65 -4.72 -25.49
CA PHE A 282 -15.32 -5.04 -26.01
C PHE A 282 -15.20 -6.55 -26.27
N ASP A 283 -14.15 -6.89 -27.06
CA ASP A 283 -13.75 -8.27 -27.31
C ASP A 283 -12.38 -8.54 -26.69
N ILE A 284 -12.13 -9.79 -26.28
CA ILE A 284 -10.78 -10.29 -25.92
C ILE A 284 -10.47 -11.51 -26.81
N HIS A 285 -9.28 -11.51 -27.38
CA HIS A 285 -8.82 -12.57 -28.29
C HIS A 285 -7.83 -13.50 -27.59
N ALA A 286 -7.70 -14.70 -28.11
CA ALA A 286 -6.66 -15.64 -27.66
C ALA A 286 -5.27 -15.01 -27.83
N GLY A 287 -4.45 -15.08 -26.78
CA GLY A 287 -3.11 -14.48 -26.75
C GLY A 287 -3.10 -12.96 -26.45
N GLU A 288 -4.27 -12.34 -26.22
CA GLU A 288 -4.40 -10.92 -25.88
C GLU A 288 -4.39 -10.71 -24.36
N ILE A 289 -3.79 -9.57 -23.95
CA ILE A 289 -3.91 -9.03 -22.58
C ILE A 289 -4.63 -7.70 -22.70
N LEU A 290 -5.89 -7.64 -22.28
CA LEU A 290 -6.65 -6.39 -22.23
C LEU A 290 -6.50 -5.74 -20.86
N GLY A 291 -5.94 -4.52 -20.81
CA GLY A 291 -5.82 -3.73 -19.60
C GLY A 291 -7.05 -2.84 -19.39
N ILE A 292 -7.71 -2.93 -18.24
CA ILE A 292 -8.81 -2.04 -17.83
C ILE A 292 -8.26 -1.08 -16.77
N ALA A 293 -8.13 0.19 -17.14
CA ALA A 293 -7.62 1.23 -16.25
C ALA A 293 -8.72 2.15 -15.75
N GLY A 294 -8.59 2.60 -14.51
CA GLY A 294 -9.51 3.56 -13.89
C GLY A 294 -9.07 3.89 -12.46
N VAL A 295 -9.64 4.95 -11.89
CA VAL A 295 -9.49 5.23 -10.46
C VAL A 295 -10.48 4.36 -9.66
N SER A 296 -10.17 4.11 -8.39
CA SER A 296 -11.04 3.34 -7.50
C SER A 296 -12.47 3.91 -7.50
N GLY A 297 -13.46 3.04 -7.63
CA GLY A 297 -14.88 3.43 -7.69
C GLY A 297 -15.43 3.70 -9.09
N ASN A 298 -14.64 3.49 -10.15
CA ASN A 298 -15.11 3.67 -11.55
C ASN A 298 -15.74 2.42 -12.17
N GLY A 299 -16.10 1.41 -11.37
CA GLY A 299 -16.83 0.24 -11.84
C GLY A 299 -15.98 -0.95 -12.30
N GLN A 300 -14.65 -0.92 -12.13
CA GLN A 300 -13.78 -2.04 -12.52
C GLN A 300 -14.12 -3.33 -11.76
N ARG A 301 -14.40 -3.22 -10.46
CA ARG A 301 -14.79 -4.34 -9.61
C ARG A 301 -16.11 -4.92 -10.08
N GLU A 302 -17.12 -4.07 -10.26
CA GLU A 302 -18.46 -4.44 -10.72
C GLU A 302 -18.41 -5.10 -12.10
N LEU A 303 -17.56 -4.60 -13.00
CA LEU A 303 -17.34 -5.19 -14.32
C LEU A 303 -16.74 -6.60 -14.21
N ALA A 304 -15.69 -6.77 -13.41
CA ALA A 304 -15.02 -8.06 -13.22
C ALA A 304 -15.95 -9.09 -12.55
N GLU A 305 -16.70 -8.68 -11.52
CA GLU A 305 -17.70 -9.50 -10.84
C GLU A 305 -18.84 -9.93 -11.78
N ALA A 306 -19.33 -9.04 -12.65
CA ALA A 306 -20.35 -9.34 -13.65
C ALA A 306 -19.85 -10.36 -14.69
N ILE A 307 -18.62 -10.21 -15.20
CA ILE A 307 -17.99 -11.17 -16.11
C ILE A 307 -17.84 -12.54 -15.43
N ALA A 308 -17.48 -12.56 -14.15
CA ALA A 308 -17.34 -13.79 -13.37
C ALA A 308 -18.68 -14.44 -13.00
N GLY A 309 -19.83 -13.76 -13.18
CA GLY A 309 -21.14 -14.24 -12.78
C GLY A 309 -21.41 -14.13 -11.28
N LEU A 310 -20.70 -13.22 -10.59
CA LEU A 310 -20.90 -12.92 -9.17
C LEU A 310 -21.86 -11.76 -8.95
N ARG A 311 -22.22 -11.01 -10.00
CA ARG A 311 -23.11 -9.85 -9.96
C ARG A 311 -24.11 -9.91 -11.10
N GLU A 312 -25.34 -9.49 -10.81
CA GLU A 312 -26.39 -9.39 -11.81
C GLU A 312 -26.11 -8.27 -12.82
N ILE A 313 -26.56 -8.46 -14.04
CA ILE A 313 -26.42 -7.51 -15.13
C ILE A 313 -27.79 -7.05 -15.61
N GLU A 314 -27.87 -5.83 -16.13
CA GLU A 314 -29.13 -5.26 -16.62
C GLU A 314 -29.61 -5.91 -17.92
N PRO A 315 -30.94 -5.96 -18.14
CA PRO A 315 -31.52 -6.46 -19.38
C PRO A 315 -30.97 -5.73 -20.61
N GLY A 316 -30.65 -6.48 -21.66
CA GLY A 316 -30.03 -5.95 -22.88
C GLY A 316 -28.50 -6.08 -22.92
N SER A 317 -27.88 -6.47 -21.80
CA SER A 317 -26.46 -6.84 -21.75
C SER A 317 -26.27 -8.27 -22.24
N SER A 318 -25.12 -8.56 -22.88
CA SER A 318 -24.75 -9.94 -23.21
C SER A 318 -23.26 -10.21 -22.96
N ILE A 319 -22.96 -11.46 -22.56
CA ILE A 319 -21.62 -11.98 -22.35
C ILE A 319 -21.50 -13.30 -23.10
N GLU A 320 -20.54 -13.39 -24.00
CA GLU A 320 -20.22 -14.62 -24.73
C GLU A 320 -18.81 -15.11 -24.42
N LEU A 321 -18.67 -16.39 -24.16
CA LEU A 321 -17.38 -17.12 -24.02
C LEU A 321 -17.27 -18.10 -25.18
N ASP A 322 -16.23 -17.99 -25.99
CA ASP A 322 -16.01 -18.82 -27.17
C ASP A 322 -17.26 -18.93 -28.07
N SER A 323 -17.90 -17.78 -28.32
CA SER A 323 -19.16 -17.68 -29.09
C SER A 323 -20.36 -18.41 -28.44
N SER A 324 -20.25 -18.81 -27.18
CA SER A 324 -21.36 -19.38 -26.40
C SER A 324 -21.91 -18.31 -25.48
N ASP A 325 -23.21 -18.06 -25.54
CA ASP A 325 -23.87 -17.14 -24.62
C ASP A 325 -23.79 -17.68 -23.17
N VAL A 326 -23.25 -16.87 -22.28
CA VAL A 326 -23.11 -17.15 -20.85
C VAL A 326 -23.78 -16.08 -19.98
N THR A 327 -24.58 -15.24 -20.59
CA THR A 327 -25.23 -14.08 -19.95
C THR A 327 -25.92 -14.45 -18.64
N LEU A 328 -26.70 -15.53 -18.66
CA LEU A 328 -27.44 -16.03 -17.50
C LEU A 328 -26.80 -17.23 -16.80
N CYS A 329 -25.60 -17.64 -17.24
CA CYS A 329 -24.87 -18.74 -16.61
C CYS A 329 -24.35 -18.36 -15.22
N SER A 330 -24.42 -19.31 -14.29
CA SER A 330 -23.81 -19.19 -12.97
C SER A 330 -22.28 -19.12 -13.05
N THR A 331 -21.63 -18.67 -11.98
CA THR A 331 -20.16 -18.65 -11.84
C THR A 331 -19.57 -20.05 -12.10
N HIS A 332 -20.23 -21.11 -11.63
CA HIS A 332 -19.77 -22.48 -11.83
C HIS A 332 -19.77 -22.88 -13.32
N GLU A 333 -20.85 -22.61 -14.04
CA GLU A 333 -20.98 -22.91 -15.47
C GLU A 333 -19.97 -22.11 -16.33
N ARG A 334 -19.70 -20.84 -15.95
CA ARG A 334 -18.67 -20.03 -16.62
C ARG A 334 -17.26 -20.59 -16.39
N ARG A 335 -16.99 -21.10 -15.18
CA ARG A 335 -15.73 -21.79 -14.88
C ARG A 335 -15.54 -23.07 -15.66
N GLU A 336 -16.57 -23.88 -15.81
CA GLU A 336 -16.54 -25.08 -16.67
C GLU A 336 -16.26 -24.76 -18.14
N LYS A 337 -16.59 -23.53 -18.58
CA LYS A 337 -16.28 -23.01 -19.92
C LYS A 337 -14.92 -22.31 -20.02
N GLY A 338 -14.04 -22.48 -19.01
CA GLY A 338 -12.67 -21.98 -19.04
C GLY A 338 -12.45 -20.56 -18.50
N LEU A 339 -13.45 -19.93 -17.83
CA LEU A 339 -13.27 -18.63 -17.18
C LEU A 339 -12.60 -18.80 -15.82
N GLY A 340 -11.38 -18.27 -15.66
CA GLY A 340 -10.72 -18.12 -14.36
C GLY A 340 -10.90 -16.71 -13.80
N PHE A 341 -11.23 -16.57 -12.51
CA PHE A 341 -11.37 -15.29 -11.82
C PHE A 341 -10.52 -15.26 -10.56
N ILE A 342 -9.69 -14.22 -10.42
CA ILE A 342 -8.93 -13.92 -9.20
C ILE A 342 -9.51 -12.62 -8.62
N PRO A 343 -10.18 -12.69 -7.46
CA PRO A 343 -10.80 -11.52 -6.84
C PRO A 343 -9.75 -10.53 -6.31
N GLU A 344 -10.17 -9.27 -6.11
CA GLU A 344 -9.34 -8.22 -5.54
C GLU A 344 -9.06 -8.45 -4.04
N GLU A 345 -10.05 -8.96 -3.31
CA GLU A 345 -9.93 -9.22 -1.88
C GLU A 345 -9.11 -10.49 -1.61
N ARG A 346 -8.17 -10.36 -0.70
CA ARG A 346 -7.35 -11.48 -0.21
C ARG A 346 -8.18 -12.33 0.76
N ILE A 347 -7.99 -13.65 0.72
CA ILE A 347 -8.59 -14.54 1.71
C ILE A 347 -7.95 -14.22 3.07
N PRO A 348 -8.76 -14.02 4.16
CA PRO A 348 -8.22 -13.81 5.50
C PRO A 348 -7.28 -14.93 5.93
N ASP A 349 -6.27 -14.59 6.73
CA ASP A 349 -5.33 -15.54 7.31
C ASP A 349 -6.07 -16.70 8.01
N GLY A 350 -5.74 -17.94 7.66
CA GLY A 350 -6.30 -19.16 8.28
C GLY A 350 -7.19 -20.01 7.38
N ALA A 351 -7.42 -19.61 6.14
CA ALA A 351 -8.22 -20.41 5.19
C ALA A 351 -7.56 -21.73 4.79
N ILE A 352 -6.21 -21.84 4.88
CA ILE A 352 -5.44 -23.05 4.59
C ILE A 352 -4.41 -23.24 5.72
N PRO A 353 -4.37 -24.42 6.38
CA PRO A 353 -3.35 -24.72 7.37
C PRO A 353 -1.94 -24.60 6.77
N LYS A 354 -1.02 -23.87 7.45
CA LYS A 354 0.35 -23.64 6.95
C LYS A 354 1.13 -24.92 6.61
N ALA A 355 0.81 -26.04 7.28
CA ALA A 355 1.45 -27.35 7.06
C ALA A 355 1.13 -27.95 5.67
N ASP A 356 0.00 -27.57 5.06
CA ASP A 356 -0.52 -28.23 3.87
C ASP A 356 -0.43 -27.36 2.61
N VAL A 357 0.14 -26.16 2.70
CA VAL A 357 0.13 -25.18 1.59
C VAL A 357 0.87 -25.71 0.35
N ALA A 358 2.02 -26.36 0.52
CA ALA A 358 2.79 -26.90 -0.62
C ALA A 358 2.02 -28.00 -1.34
N GLU A 359 1.37 -28.87 -0.60
CA GLU A 359 0.50 -29.93 -1.14
C GLU A 359 -0.72 -29.33 -1.83
N TYR A 360 -1.37 -28.34 -1.20
CA TYR A 360 -2.50 -27.64 -1.79
C TYR A 360 -2.13 -26.93 -3.10
N CYS A 361 -0.99 -26.24 -3.16
CA CYS A 361 -0.50 -25.62 -4.39
C CYS A 361 -0.28 -26.66 -5.50
N HIS A 362 0.31 -27.80 -5.15
CA HIS A 362 0.53 -28.89 -6.11
C HIS A 362 -0.78 -29.48 -6.62
N GLN A 363 -1.75 -29.73 -5.74
CA GLN A 363 -3.09 -30.21 -6.10
C GLN A 363 -3.83 -29.20 -6.98
N TYR A 364 -3.71 -27.91 -6.70
CA TYR A 364 -4.32 -26.85 -7.50
C TYR A 364 -3.72 -26.77 -8.91
N GLU A 365 -2.40 -26.84 -9.05
CA GLU A 365 -1.75 -26.91 -10.36
C GLU A 365 -2.11 -28.19 -11.14
N GLN A 366 -2.28 -29.31 -10.44
CA GLN A 366 -2.73 -30.54 -11.05
C GLN A 366 -4.16 -30.43 -11.55
N LEU A 367 -5.05 -29.82 -10.75
CA LEU A 367 -6.44 -29.58 -11.13
C LEU A 367 -6.52 -28.71 -12.41
N ILE A 368 -5.72 -27.65 -12.51
CA ILE A 368 -5.65 -26.81 -13.72
C ILE A 368 -5.24 -27.65 -14.94
N ARG A 369 -4.22 -28.53 -14.79
CA ARG A 369 -3.79 -29.42 -15.88
C ARG A 369 -4.88 -30.40 -16.27
N ASP A 370 -5.54 -31.02 -15.30
CA ASP A 370 -6.59 -32.03 -15.51
C ASP A 370 -7.84 -31.44 -16.18
N CYS A 371 -8.11 -30.12 -15.92
CA CYS A 371 -9.16 -29.36 -16.61
C CYS A 371 -8.76 -28.86 -18.01
N GLY A 372 -7.56 -29.18 -18.50
CA GLY A 372 -7.09 -28.74 -19.82
C GLY A 372 -6.47 -27.35 -19.87
N GLY A 373 -6.24 -26.73 -18.71
CA GLY A 373 -5.71 -25.38 -18.57
C GLY A 373 -6.76 -24.32 -18.25
N ILE A 374 -6.40 -23.06 -18.35
CA ILE A 374 -7.29 -21.91 -18.20
C ILE A 374 -7.26 -21.11 -19.50
N ASP A 375 -8.40 -20.98 -20.17
CA ASP A 375 -8.52 -20.22 -21.43
C ASP A 375 -8.61 -18.73 -21.22
N ILE A 376 -9.30 -18.28 -20.17
CA ILE A 376 -9.47 -16.87 -19.79
C ILE A 376 -9.26 -16.73 -18.29
N GLN A 377 -8.38 -15.83 -17.90
CA GLN A 377 -8.14 -15.49 -16.50
C GLN A 377 -8.29 -13.99 -16.28
N LEU A 378 -9.23 -13.61 -15.40
CA LEU A 378 -9.36 -12.23 -14.93
C LEU A 378 -8.45 -12.03 -13.72
N LEU A 379 -7.52 -11.09 -13.83
CA LEU A 379 -6.51 -10.81 -12.81
C LEU A 379 -6.62 -9.37 -12.34
N GLY A 380 -6.69 -9.17 -11.04
CA GLY A 380 -6.40 -7.88 -10.45
C GLY A 380 -4.90 -7.57 -10.56
N ILE A 381 -4.55 -6.41 -11.09
CA ILE A 381 -3.18 -5.91 -11.03
C ILE A 381 -3.11 -4.92 -9.87
N ASN A 382 -2.34 -5.28 -8.85
CA ASN A 382 -2.10 -4.42 -7.72
C ASN A 382 -1.30 -3.16 -8.16
N ARG A 383 -1.38 -2.07 -7.40
CA ARG A 383 -0.64 -0.82 -7.61
C ARG A 383 0.88 -1.02 -7.65
N THR A 384 1.39 -2.08 -7.02
CA THR A 384 2.80 -2.48 -7.02
C THR A 384 3.22 -3.28 -8.25
N GLY A 385 2.30 -3.55 -9.18
CA GLY A 385 2.56 -4.36 -10.37
C GLY A 385 2.48 -5.87 -10.15
N HIS A 386 2.00 -6.32 -8.98
CA HIS A 386 1.69 -7.73 -8.78
C HIS A 386 0.50 -8.13 -9.64
N ILE A 387 0.63 -9.22 -10.35
CA ILE A 387 -0.46 -9.84 -11.11
C ILE A 387 -0.99 -11.00 -10.26
N GLY A 388 -2.21 -10.89 -9.78
CA GLY A 388 -2.72 -11.80 -8.76
C GLY A 388 -1.87 -11.69 -7.49
N LEU A 389 -1.27 -12.80 -7.06
CA LEU A 389 -0.32 -12.84 -5.93
C LEU A 389 1.14 -12.99 -6.36
N ASN A 390 1.46 -12.86 -7.65
CA ASN A 390 2.83 -12.94 -8.14
C ASN A 390 3.51 -11.57 -8.07
N GLU A 391 4.71 -11.56 -7.51
CA GLU A 391 5.53 -10.34 -7.39
C GLU A 391 6.08 -9.87 -8.74
N PRO A 392 6.38 -8.58 -8.90
CA PRO A 392 7.10 -8.07 -10.05
C PRO A 392 8.41 -8.85 -10.24
N GLY A 393 8.66 -9.30 -11.47
CA GLY A 393 9.83 -10.13 -11.80
C GLY A 393 9.60 -11.64 -11.74
N SER A 394 8.41 -12.13 -11.36
CA SER A 394 8.01 -13.51 -11.61
C SER A 394 7.93 -13.75 -13.11
N ASP A 395 8.52 -14.85 -13.60
CA ASP A 395 8.47 -15.21 -15.01
C ASP A 395 7.23 -16.05 -15.36
N ARG A 396 7.04 -16.34 -16.65
CA ARG A 396 5.92 -17.18 -17.12
C ARG A 396 5.98 -18.64 -16.64
N ALA A 397 7.14 -19.08 -16.17
CA ALA A 397 7.36 -20.42 -15.62
C ALA A 397 7.17 -20.48 -14.10
N THR A 398 6.88 -19.35 -13.45
CA THR A 398 6.64 -19.29 -12.02
C THR A 398 5.41 -20.12 -11.66
N ARG A 399 5.63 -21.16 -10.85
CA ARG A 399 4.57 -22.07 -10.40
C ARG A 399 3.84 -21.50 -9.19
N THR A 400 2.67 -22.07 -8.90
CA THR A 400 1.91 -21.78 -7.67
C THR A 400 2.80 -21.97 -6.45
N ARG A 401 2.89 -20.96 -5.62
CA ARG A 401 3.76 -20.93 -4.44
C ARG A 401 3.10 -20.17 -3.30
N MET A 402 3.54 -20.45 -2.09
CA MET A 402 3.18 -19.64 -0.93
C MET A 402 3.89 -18.28 -1.01
N ILE A 403 3.14 -17.21 -0.82
CA ILE A 403 3.66 -15.86 -0.62
C ILE A 403 3.24 -15.45 0.79
N THR A 404 4.17 -14.89 1.57
CA THR A 404 3.82 -14.27 2.84
C THR A 404 3.23 -12.91 2.51
N LEU A 405 2.00 -12.69 2.95
CA LEU A 405 1.33 -11.39 2.85
C LEU A 405 1.61 -10.65 4.16
N ASP A 406 2.30 -9.53 4.07
CA ASP A 406 2.55 -8.63 5.20
C ASP A 406 1.35 -7.72 5.49
#